data_5fd846c8b117845c0e038b155a925ae2
#
_entry.id   5fd846c8b117845c0e038b155a925ae2
#
_cell.length_a   1.000
_cell.length_b   1.000
_cell.length_c   1.000
_cell.angle_alpha   90.00
_cell.angle_beta   90.00
_cell.angle_gamma   90.00
#
_symmetry.space_group_name_H-M   'P 1'
#
loop_
_entity.id
_entity.type
_entity.pdbx_description
1 polymer ?
#
loop_
_entity_poly.entity_id
_entity_poly.type
_entity_poly.pdbx_seq_one_letter_code
_entity_poly.pdbx_strand_id
1 'polypeptide(L)'
;MSDILFLGGGGEGYGEQQGLNYKYANRHGLIAGATGTGKTVTLQILAEGFSNAGVPVILADVKGDLSGLAKAGSEGHKLHEAFTSRAAKIGFAGYSYHACPVTFWDLYGEQGHPVRTTVAEMGPLLLARLLELSEAQEGILNIAFRLADEEGLPLLDLKDLQALLVWIGENRSQLSLRYGNVSTSSIGAIQRRLLVLENQGGAGLFGEPALALSDLMRCDASGKGMVNILAADKLMAAPGLYSTFLLWLLSELFEELPEVGDPDKPRLVFFFDEAHLLFDDAPKALIDKVEQVARLIRSKGVGIYFITQNPADVPEDILGQLGNRVQHALRAFTAKDRKNLRLAAETYRENPRFSTEAAIREVGVGEAVTSMLQKKGVPGVVERTLIRPPSTQLGPITAEERKEMLQASDMAGKYDTPMDRRSAFEILAQRAQAAAQAAEAAEETAEAASEPMAREFNAARRYSGSRVSRSTSRSYKKKDNFASAMSEAVIKELKGTTGRRIVRGILGSLFKGR
;
A
#
# COMPACT_ATOMS: atom_id res chain seq x y z
N MET A 1 -2.57 -32.46 -13.70
CA MET A 1 -1.94 -31.73 -12.57
C MET A 1 -2.62 -32.17 -11.29
N SER A 2 -1.89 -32.30 -10.19
CA SER A 2 -2.46 -32.63 -8.88
C SER A 2 -3.35 -31.47 -8.41
N ASP A 3 -4.56 -31.76 -7.91
CA ASP A 3 -5.45 -30.74 -7.33
C ASP A 3 -5.00 -30.27 -5.94
N ILE A 4 -3.88 -30.83 -5.47
CA ILE A 4 -3.36 -30.64 -4.11
C ILE A 4 -1.91 -30.17 -4.18
N LEU A 5 -1.60 -29.07 -3.49
CA LEU A 5 -0.27 -28.61 -3.18
C LEU A 5 0.26 -29.46 -2.01
N PHE A 6 1.30 -30.29 -2.27
CA PHE A 6 1.90 -31.14 -1.26
C PHE A 6 2.67 -30.33 -0.23
N LEU A 7 2.30 -30.45 1.04
CA LEU A 7 2.93 -29.75 2.16
C LEU A 7 3.95 -30.63 2.89
N GLY A 8 3.68 -31.93 2.99
CA GLY A 8 4.53 -32.84 3.75
C GLY A 8 3.84 -34.15 4.07
N GLY A 9 4.41 -34.90 4.99
CA GLY A 9 3.90 -36.16 5.46
C GLY A 9 3.35 -36.09 6.88
N GLY A 10 2.20 -36.69 7.11
CA GLY A 10 1.58 -36.86 8.41
C GLY A 10 1.40 -38.34 8.74
N GLY A 11 0.62 -38.60 9.76
CA GLY A 11 0.37 -39.97 10.24
C GLY A 11 1.52 -40.56 11.02
N GLU A 12 1.35 -41.82 11.44
CA GLU A 12 2.40 -42.57 12.09
C GLU A 12 3.53 -42.86 11.09
N GLY A 13 4.74 -42.34 11.36
CA GLY A 13 5.89 -42.48 10.45
C GLY A 13 5.95 -41.45 9.31
N TYR A 14 5.01 -40.50 9.24
CA TYR A 14 4.95 -39.43 8.23
C TYR A 14 4.72 -39.87 6.77
N GLY A 15 4.12 -41.02 6.58
CA GLY A 15 3.81 -41.56 5.24
C GLY A 15 2.50 -41.06 4.65
N GLU A 16 1.61 -40.44 5.43
CA GLU A 16 0.31 -39.94 4.96
C GLU A 16 0.46 -38.55 4.36
N GLN A 17 0.13 -38.40 3.07
CA GLN A 17 0.27 -37.11 2.39
C GLN A 17 -0.60 -36.03 3.01
N GLN A 18 0.00 -34.92 3.36
CA GLN A 18 -0.66 -33.70 3.80
C GLN A 18 -0.52 -32.63 2.74
N GLY A 19 -1.61 -31.92 2.43
CA GLY A 19 -1.60 -30.93 1.36
C GLY A 19 -2.75 -29.96 1.39
N LEU A 20 -2.55 -28.85 0.70
CA LEU A 20 -3.53 -27.79 0.49
C LEU A 20 -4.25 -28.02 -0.84
N ASN A 21 -5.57 -28.15 -0.81
CA ASN A 21 -6.35 -28.23 -2.03
C ASN A 21 -6.45 -26.84 -2.67
N TYR A 22 -6.03 -26.71 -3.94
CA TYR A 22 -6.05 -25.44 -4.67
C TYR A 22 -7.43 -24.78 -4.69
N LYS A 23 -8.50 -25.55 -4.80
CA LYS A 23 -9.88 -25.06 -4.79
C LYS A 23 -10.26 -24.32 -3.52
N TYR A 24 -9.60 -24.61 -2.40
CA TYR A 24 -9.86 -23.95 -1.12
C TYR A 24 -8.73 -23.00 -0.71
N ALA A 25 -7.74 -22.79 -1.56
CA ALA A 25 -6.62 -21.92 -1.23
C ALA A 25 -7.00 -20.43 -1.19
N ASN A 26 -8.06 -20.00 -1.90
CA ASN A 26 -8.64 -18.66 -1.78
C ASN A 26 -9.47 -18.45 -0.49
N ARG A 27 -9.58 -19.46 0.36
CA ARG A 27 -10.22 -19.35 1.69
C ARG A 27 -9.21 -19.01 2.79
N HIS A 28 -8.17 -18.36 2.39
CA HIS A 28 -7.12 -17.77 3.21
C HIS A 28 -6.41 -18.78 4.13
N GLY A 29 -5.35 -18.32 4.76
CA GLY A 29 -4.59 -19.19 5.66
C GLY A 29 -3.77 -18.44 6.69
N LEU A 30 -3.29 -19.21 7.67
CA LEU A 30 -2.40 -18.75 8.74
C LEU A 30 -1.18 -19.67 8.80
N ILE A 31 0.01 -19.06 8.85
CA ILE A 31 1.27 -19.73 9.17
C ILE A 31 1.80 -19.10 10.45
N ALA A 32 1.73 -19.80 11.56
CA ALA A 32 2.15 -19.25 12.84
C ALA A 32 3.21 -20.11 13.53
N GLY A 33 4.00 -19.49 14.41
CA GLY A 33 5.02 -20.20 15.20
C GLY A 33 6.17 -19.31 15.62
N ALA A 34 6.93 -19.73 16.62
CA ALA A 34 8.07 -18.99 17.13
C ALA A 34 9.18 -18.80 16.06
N THR A 35 10.08 -17.85 16.28
CA THR A 35 11.24 -17.64 15.39
C THR A 35 12.12 -18.88 15.31
N GLY A 36 12.58 -19.22 14.10
CA GLY A 36 13.46 -20.36 13.85
C GLY A 36 12.76 -21.72 13.80
N THR A 37 11.42 -21.79 13.82
CA THR A 37 10.67 -23.07 13.79
C THR A 37 10.36 -23.58 12.40
N GLY A 38 10.57 -22.76 11.34
CA GLY A 38 10.39 -23.17 9.95
C GLY A 38 9.29 -22.44 9.18
N LYS A 39 8.73 -21.33 9.71
CA LYS A 39 7.69 -20.54 9.03
C LYS A 39 8.11 -20.08 7.62
N THR A 40 9.32 -19.49 7.49
CA THR A 40 9.85 -19.01 6.20
C THR A 40 9.94 -20.15 5.19
N VAL A 41 10.38 -21.34 5.61
CA VAL A 41 10.42 -22.52 4.73
C VAL A 41 9.01 -22.94 4.31
N THR A 42 8.04 -22.91 5.22
CA THR A 42 6.64 -23.20 4.88
C THR A 42 6.07 -22.19 3.90
N LEU A 43 6.34 -20.89 4.08
CA LEU A 43 5.98 -19.86 3.11
C LEU A 43 6.64 -20.15 1.75
N GLN A 44 7.94 -20.43 1.74
CA GLN A 44 8.72 -20.75 0.54
C GLN A 44 8.10 -21.93 -0.24
N ILE A 45 7.79 -23.04 0.42
CA ILE A 45 7.19 -24.21 -0.25
C ILE A 45 5.78 -23.96 -0.76
N LEU A 46 5.00 -23.12 -0.08
CA LEU A 46 3.69 -22.70 -0.57
C LEU A 46 3.83 -21.84 -1.83
N ALA A 47 4.74 -20.86 -1.82
CA ALA A 47 5.04 -20.02 -2.99
C ALA A 47 5.50 -20.87 -4.19
N GLU A 48 6.43 -21.83 -3.98
CA GLU A 48 6.84 -22.80 -5.00
C GLU A 48 5.65 -23.57 -5.56
N GLY A 49 4.79 -24.09 -4.68
CA GLY A 49 3.65 -24.90 -5.07
C GLY A 49 2.62 -24.11 -5.88
N PHE A 50 2.31 -22.89 -5.48
CA PHE A 50 1.42 -22.01 -6.22
C PHE A 50 2.02 -21.62 -7.58
N SER A 51 3.28 -21.21 -7.61
CA SER A 51 4.00 -20.88 -8.85
C SER A 51 3.96 -22.05 -9.83
N ASN A 52 4.32 -23.26 -9.40
CA ASN A 52 4.28 -24.47 -10.23
C ASN A 52 2.87 -24.82 -10.75
N ALA A 53 1.83 -24.43 -10.02
CA ALA A 53 0.43 -24.57 -10.45
C ALA A 53 -0.03 -23.47 -11.41
N GLY A 54 0.82 -22.52 -11.78
CA GLY A 54 0.48 -21.36 -12.61
C GLY A 54 -0.38 -20.34 -11.85
N VAL A 55 -0.15 -20.21 -10.55
CA VAL A 55 -0.78 -19.20 -9.69
C VAL A 55 0.29 -18.18 -9.29
N PRO A 56 0.14 -16.92 -9.71
CA PRO A 56 1.03 -15.83 -9.27
C PRO A 56 0.97 -15.66 -7.75
N VAL A 57 2.09 -15.23 -7.20
CA VAL A 57 2.26 -15.01 -5.76
C VAL A 57 2.81 -13.61 -5.51
N ILE A 58 2.31 -12.93 -4.49
CA ILE A 58 2.92 -11.72 -3.93
C ILE A 58 3.35 -12.02 -2.51
N LEU A 59 4.56 -11.67 -2.15
CA LEU A 59 5.06 -11.81 -0.80
C LEU A 59 5.95 -10.63 -0.42
N ALA A 60 5.86 -10.21 0.84
CA ALA A 60 6.75 -9.21 1.42
C ALA A 60 7.91 -9.93 2.10
N ASP A 61 9.13 -9.60 1.72
CA ASP A 61 10.36 -10.16 2.29
C ASP A 61 10.97 -9.20 3.31
N VAL A 62 10.54 -9.35 4.56
CA VAL A 62 10.96 -8.47 5.67
C VAL A 62 12.40 -8.76 6.10
N LYS A 63 12.87 -9.98 5.93
CA LYS A 63 14.20 -10.45 6.38
C LYS A 63 15.22 -10.55 5.26
N GLY A 64 14.81 -10.42 4.01
CA GLY A 64 15.65 -10.59 2.83
C GLY A 64 15.99 -12.06 2.50
N ASP A 65 15.38 -13.02 3.21
CA ASP A 65 15.72 -14.45 3.10
C ASP A 65 14.88 -15.23 2.06
N LEU A 66 13.82 -14.63 1.51
CA LEU A 66 12.94 -15.24 0.51
C LEU A 66 13.44 -15.06 -0.93
N SER A 67 14.43 -14.21 -1.14
CA SER A 67 14.99 -13.99 -2.49
C SER A 67 15.60 -15.26 -3.11
N GLY A 68 15.95 -16.26 -2.30
CA GLY A 68 16.37 -17.57 -2.75
C GLY A 68 15.35 -18.34 -3.58
N LEU A 69 14.06 -17.96 -3.57
CA LEU A 69 13.03 -18.50 -4.48
C LEU A 69 13.42 -18.34 -5.96
N ALA A 70 14.22 -17.33 -6.29
CA ALA A 70 14.71 -17.09 -7.65
C ALA A 70 15.79 -18.08 -8.12
N LYS A 71 16.30 -18.93 -7.24
CA LYS A 71 17.43 -19.84 -7.53
C LYS A 71 17.11 -21.26 -7.10
N ALA A 72 17.55 -22.21 -7.90
CA ALA A 72 17.46 -23.62 -7.52
C ALA A 72 18.33 -23.92 -6.29
N GLY A 73 17.85 -24.81 -5.42
CA GLY A 73 18.68 -25.38 -4.37
C GLY A 73 19.92 -26.09 -4.94
N SER A 74 20.83 -26.52 -4.09
CA SER A 74 22.09 -27.11 -4.50
C SER A 74 22.38 -28.38 -3.73
N GLU A 75 22.91 -29.38 -4.42
CA GLU A 75 23.42 -30.62 -3.80
C GLU A 75 24.64 -30.35 -2.89
N GLY A 76 25.38 -29.28 -3.15
CA GLY A 76 26.50 -28.84 -2.31
C GLY A 76 26.06 -28.13 -1.02
N HIS A 77 24.75 -27.89 -0.82
CA HIS A 77 24.28 -27.25 0.40
C HIS A 77 24.37 -28.17 1.61
N LYS A 78 24.79 -27.63 2.75
CA LYS A 78 25.00 -28.40 4.01
C LYS A 78 23.78 -29.21 4.49
N LEU A 79 22.57 -28.86 4.07
CA LEU A 79 21.33 -29.55 4.41
C LEU A 79 20.86 -30.53 3.33
N HIS A 80 21.62 -30.75 2.25
CA HIS A 80 21.19 -31.60 1.13
C HIS A 80 20.81 -33.02 1.61
N GLU A 81 21.67 -33.68 2.40
CA GLU A 81 21.38 -35.01 2.95
C GLU A 81 20.15 -35.05 3.84
N ALA A 82 19.93 -33.99 4.66
CA ALA A 82 18.75 -33.88 5.50
C ALA A 82 17.48 -33.68 4.66
N PHE A 83 17.56 -32.94 3.55
CA PHE A 83 16.44 -32.72 2.64
C PHE A 83 16.06 -33.96 1.86
N THR A 84 17.03 -34.66 1.30
CA THR A 84 16.81 -35.93 0.57
C THR A 84 16.25 -37.01 1.48
N SER A 85 16.83 -37.17 2.68
CA SER A 85 16.30 -38.09 3.70
C SER A 85 14.89 -37.75 4.12
N ARG A 86 14.59 -36.47 4.32
CA ARG A 86 13.23 -35.99 4.65
C ARG A 86 12.27 -36.27 3.50
N ALA A 87 12.63 -35.95 2.26
CA ALA A 87 11.82 -36.21 1.08
C ALA A 87 11.48 -37.70 0.95
N ALA A 88 12.45 -38.59 1.16
CA ALA A 88 12.22 -40.02 1.18
C ALA A 88 11.26 -40.46 2.30
N LYS A 89 11.44 -39.91 3.51
CA LYS A 89 10.61 -40.24 4.69
C LYS A 89 9.13 -39.87 4.51
N ILE A 90 8.83 -38.73 3.87
CA ILE A 90 7.47 -38.26 3.62
C ILE A 90 6.87 -38.74 2.30
N GLY A 91 7.56 -39.60 1.58
CA GLY A 91 7.10 -40.11 0.28
C GLY A 91 7.03 -39.04 -0.82
N PHE A 92 7.88 -38.01 -0.75
CA PHE A 92 7.96 -36.96 -1.77
C PHE A 92 8.75 -37.47 -2.98
N ALA A 93 8.04 -38.25 -3.82
CA ALA A 93 8.62 -38.78 -5.04
C ALA A 93 8.98 -37.67 -6.04
N GLY A 94 10.19 -37.77 -6.65
CA GLY A 94 10.62 -36.76 -7.62
C GLY A 94 11.10 -35.45 -7.02
N TYR A 95 11.50 -35.44 -5.75
CA TYR A 95 12.15 -34.27 -5.16
C TYR A 95 13.36 -33.86 -5.97
N SER A 96 13.38 -32.61 -6.43
CA SER A 96 14.50 -32.05 -7.19
C SER A 96 14.59 -30.56 -6.93
N TYR A 97 15.77 -30.01 -7.15
CA TYR A 97 16.00 -28.57 -7.05
C TYR A 97 15.57 -27.86 -8.33
N HIS A 98 14.83 -26.77 -8.18
CA HIS A 98 14.43 -25.89 -9.28
C HIS A 98 14.19 -24.47 -8.75
N ALA A 99 14.26 -23.47 -9.64
CA ALA A 99 13.95 -22.09 -9.37
C ALA A 99 12.48 -21.78 -9.66
N CYS A 100 11.95 -20.73 -9.04
CA CYS A 100 10.72 -20.07 -9.44
C CYS A 100 11.03 -18.88 -10.34
N PRO A 101 10.11 -18.50 -11.26
CA PRO A 101 10.18 -17.22 -11.93
C PRO A 101 9.87 -16.11 -10.92
N VAL A 102 10.79 -15.16 -10.73
CA VAL A 102 10.71 -14.12 -9.70
C VAL A 102 10.78 -12.74 -10.33
N THR A 103 9.96 -11.81 -9.82
CA THR A 103 10.10 -10.37 -10.03
C THR A 103 10.34 -9.71 -8.68
N PHE A 104 11.42 -8.92 -8.58
CA PHE A 104 11.74 -8.16 -7.36
C PHE A 104 11.15 -6.76 -7.45
N TRP A 105 10.50 -6.34 -6.36
CA TRP A 105 9.89 -5.03 -6.19
C TRP A 105 10.46 -4.34 -4.96
N ASP A 106 10.57 -3.01 -5.00
CA ASP A 106 11.08 -2.22 -3.88
C ASP A 106 10.49 -0.81 -3.91
N LEU A 107 10.00 -0.31 -2.77
CA LEU A 107 9.50 1.05 -2.69
C LEU A 107 10.61 2.10 -2.89
N TYR A 108 11.85 1.74 -2.56
CA TYR A 108 13.02 2.62 -2.70
C TYR A 108 13.77 2.44 -4.03
N GLY A 109 13.44 1.41 -4.80
CA GLY A 109 14.09 1.10 -6.09
C GLY A 109 15.54 0.65 -5.99
N GLU A 110 15.99 0.17 -4.83
CA GLU A 110 17.38 -0.25 -4.62
C GLU A 110 17.57 -1.76 -4.81
N GLN A 111 16.59 -2.56 -4.37
CA GLN A 111 16.64 -4.02 -4.39
C GLN A 111 15.64 -4.67 -5.36
N GLY A 112 14.84 -3.86 -6.04
CA GLY A 112 13.78 -4.29 -6.94
C GLY A 112 13.35 -3.17 -7.87
N HIS A 113 12.46 -3.47 -8.82
CA HIS A 113 11.82 -2.44 -9.62
C HIS A 113 11.01 -1.53 -8.71
N PRO A 114 11.08 -0.20 -8.90
CA PRO A 114 10.35 0.74 -8.07
C PRO A 114 8.84 0.50 -8.11
N VAL A 115 8.23 0.45 -6.95
CA VAL A 115 6.77 0.40 -6.84
C VAL A 115 6.25 1.79 -6.56
N ARG A 116 5.35 2.26 -7.40
CA ARG A 116 4.70 3.56 -7.23
C ARG A 116 3.19 3.45 -7.32
N THR A 117 2.52 4.38 -6.68
CA THR A 117 1.09 4.66 -6.84
C THR A 117 0.91 6.16 -7.00
N THR A 118 -0.20 6.61 -7.54
CA THR A 118 -0.52 8.02 -7.52
C THR A 118 -1.19 8.42 -6.21
N VAL A 119 -1.12 9.69 -5.85
CA VAL A 119 -1.87 10.22 -4.71
C VAL A 119 -3.38 9.98 -4.91
N ALA A 120 -3.86 10.13 -6.16
CA ALA A 120 -5.25 9.88 -6.52
C ALA A 120 -5.67 8.42 -6.25
N GLU A 121 -4.86 7.42 -6.66
CA GLU A 121 -5.11 5.99 -6.43
C GLU A 121 -5.04 5.61 -4.95
N MET A 122 -4.09 6.18 -4.20
CA MET A 122 -4.02 5.96 -2.75
C MET A 122 -5.31 6.40 -2.06
N GLY A 123 -5.92 7.47 -2.52
CA GLY A 123 -7.14 8.03 -1.98
C GLY A 123 -7.00 8.71 -0.61
N PRO A 124 -8.01 9.50 -0.21
CA PRO A 124 -7.92 10.31 1.01
C PRO A 124 -7.89 9.47 2.28
N LEU A 125 -8.58 8.33 2.32
CA LEU A 125 -8.68 7.49 3.52
C LEU A 125 -7.33 6.85 3.90
N LEU A 126 -6.67 6.19 2.95
CA LEU A 126 -5.38 5.55 3.20
C LEU A 126 -4.28 6.58 3.42
N LEU A 127 -4.34 7.70 2.68
CA LEU A 127 -3.39 8.79 2.86
C LEU A 127 -3.55 9.50 4.21
N ALA A 128 -4.78 9.74 4.68
CA ALA A 128 -5.03 10.30 6.01
C ALA A 128 -4.42 9.43 7.11
N ARG A 129 -4.53 8.12 6.95
CA ARG A 129 -3.91 7.17 7.85
C ARG A 129 -2.39 7.19 7.78
N LEU A 130 -1.80 7.12 6.57
CA LEU A 130 -0.35 7.18 6.39
C LEU A 130 0.26 8.41 7.06
N LEU A 131 -0.46 9.52 7.00
CA LEU A 131 -0.08 10.80 7.61
C LEU A 131 -0.51 10.93 9.09
N GLU A 132 -1.18 9.93 9.67
CA GLU A 132 -1.72 9.95 11.05
C GLU A 132 -2.55 11.21 11.32
N LEU A 133 -3.50 11.53 10.43
CA LEU A 133 -4.31 12.72 10.51
C LEU A 133 -5.43 12.60 11.54
N SER A 134 -5.75 13.72 12.19
CA SER A 134 -6.98 13.84 12.99
C SER A 134 -8.22 13.96 12.09
N GLU A 135 -9.40 13.70 12.62
CA GLU A 135 -10.69 13.81 11.93
C GLU A 135 -10.88 15.17 11.19
N ALA A 136 -10.47 16.27 11.84
CA ALA A 136 -10.51 17.60 11.23
C ALA A 136 -9.52 17.77 10.06
N GLN A 137 -8.36 17.13 10.11
CA GLN A 137 -7.35 17.15 9.05
C GLN A 137 -7.77 16.23 7.90
N GLU A 138 -8.32 15.05 8.21
CA GLU A 138 -8.91 14.15 7.23
C GLU A 138 -10.05 14.84 6.45
N GLY A 139 -10.90 15.63 7.13
CA GLY A 139 -11.91 16.45 6.48
C GLY A 139 -11.33 17.42 5.44
N ILE A 140 -10.21 18.09 5.73
CA ILE A 140 -9.50 18.94 4.76
C ILE A 140 -8.94 18.14 3.60
N LEU A 141 -8.38 16.96 3.87
CA LEU A 141 -7.88 16.08 2.81
C LEU A 141 -8.99 15.62 1.87
N ASN A 142 -10.15 15.24 2.41
CA ASN A 142 -11.34 14.90 1.61
C ASN A 142 -11.81 16.07 0.73
N ILE A 143 -11.76 17.30 1.26
CA ILE A 143 -12.05 18.51 0.46
C ILE A 143 -11.04 18.67 -0.66
N ALA A 144 -9.75 18.42 -0.40
CA ALA A 144 -8.69 18.51 -1.42
C ALA A 144 -8.93 17.54 -2.58
N PHE A 145 -9.23 16.28 -2.29
CA PHE A 145 -9.52 15.29 -3.33
C PHE A 145 -10.78 15.66 -4.13
N ARG A 146 -11.84 16.05 -3.45
CA ARG A 146 -13.07 16.49 -4.13
C ARG A 146 -12.84 17.69 -5.04
N LEU A 147 -12.06 18.66 -4.61
CA LEU A 147 -11.68 19.82 -5.43
C LEU A 147 -10.83 19.41 -6.61
N ALA A 148 -9.89 18.49 -6.42
CA ALA A 148 -9.06 17.95 -7.50
C ALA A 148 -9.94 17.35 -8.60
N ASP A 149 -10.94 16.54 -8.23
CA ASP A 149 -11.89 15.95 -9.18
C ASP A 149 -12.74 17.02 -9.89
N GLU A 150 -13.31 17.96 -9.14
CA GLU A 150 -14.19 19.01 -9.69
C GLU A 150 -13.44 19.97 -10.63
N GLU A 151 -12.17 20.26 -10.34
CA GLU A 151 -11.32 21.18 -11.10
C GLU A 151 -10.44 20.50 -12.16
N GLY A 152 -10.50 19.17 -12.26
CA GLY A 152 -9.69 18.38 -13.19
C GLY A 152 -8.18 18.49 -12.91
N LEU A 153 -7.79 18.45 -11.64
CA LEU A 153 -6.42 18.54 -11.17
C LEU A 153 -5.86 17.14 -10.88
N PRO A 154 -5.03 16.53 -11.74
CA PRO A 154 -4.44 15.23 -11.46
C PRO A 154 -3.54 15.28 -10.23
N LEU A 155 -3.78 14.40 -9.26
CA LEU A 155 -2.94 14.23 -8.07
C LEU A 155 -2.04 13.01 -8.29
N LEU A 156 -0.88 13.21 -8.91
CA LEU A 156 0.05 12.14 -9.28
C LEU A 156 1.06 11.88 -8.17
N ASP A 157 1.61 12.94 -7.60
CA ASP A 157 2.64 12.86 -6.56
C ASP A 157 2.39 13.80 -5.37
N LEU A 158 3.30 13.82 -4.41
CA LEU A 158 3.14 14.63 -3.20
C LEU A 158 3.21 16.13 -3.48
N LYS A 159 3.95 16.57 -4.50
CA LYS A 159 4.03 18.01 -4.85
C LYS A 159 2.68 18.54 -5.34
N ASP A 160 1.87 17.70 -6.01
CA ASP A 160 0.53 18.04 -6.44
C ASP A 160 -0.39 18.33 -5.24
N LEU A 161 -0.38 17.40 -4.28
CA LEU A 161 -1.18 17.57 -3.06
C LEU A 161 -0.72 18.78 -2.26
N GLN A 162 0.60 19.02 -2.13
CA GLN A 162 1.14 20.18 -1.44
C GLN A 162 0.70 21.48 -2.10
N ALA A 163 0.78 21.56 -3.44
CA ALA A 163 0.33 22.73 -4.20
C ALA A 163 -1.17 22.99 -4.02
N LEU A 164 -1.98 21.93 -4.07
CA LEU A 164 -3.42 22.01 -3.85
C LEU A 164 -3.76 22.46 -2.43
N LEU A 165 -3.05 21.96 -1.40
CA LEU A 165 -3.25 22.39 -0.01
C LEU A 165 -2.88 23.87 0.19
N VAL A 166 -1.85 24.38 -0.48
CA VAL A 166 -1.51 25.81 -0.50
C VAL A 166 -2.65 26.61 -1.11
N TRP A 167 -3.13 26.21 -2.27
CA TRP A 167 -4.23 26.84 -2.98
C TRP A 167 -5.53 26.86 -2.14
N ILE A 168 -5.85 25.76 -1.46
CA ILE A 168 -6.98 25.66 -0.53
C ILE A 168 -6.82 26.67 0.63
N GLY A 169 -5.61 26.81 1.16
CA GLY A 169 -5.31 27.75 2.23
C GLY A 169 -5.52 29.21 1.82
N GLU A 170 -5.13 29.56 0.60
CA GLU A 170 -5.31 30.89 0.02
C GLU A 170 -6.78 31.21 -0.25
N ASN A 171 -7.56 30.21 -0.69
CA ASN A 171 -8.98 30.35 -1.04
C ASN A 171 -9.94 29.93 0.08
N ARG A 172 -9.45 29.77 1.32
CA ARG A 172 -10.21 29.23 2.46
C ARG A 172 -11.55 29.92 2.73
N SER A 173 -11.62 31.23 2.54
CA SER A 173 -12.83 32.00 2.84
C SER A 173 -14.01 31.58 1.97
N GLN A 174 -13.77 31.33 0.70
CA GLN A 174 -14.78 30.86 -0.24
C GLN A 174 -15.10 29.38 -0.03
N LEU A 175 -14.06 28.56 0.18
CA LEU A 175 -14.20 27.12 0.37
C LEU A 175 -14.94 26.79 1.68
N SER A 176 -14.70 27.56 2.75
CA SER A 176 -15.41 27.37 4.02
C SER A 176 -16.93 27.60 3.92
N LEU A 177 -17.38 28.44 2.99
CA LEU A 177 -18.80 28.62 2.74
C LEU A 177 -19.44 27.41 2.05
N ARG A 178 -18.67 26.66 1.28
CA ARG A 178 -19.16 25.52 0.49
C ARG A 178 -18.98 24.18 1.21
N TYR A 179 -17.86 23.99 1.89
CA TYR A 179 -17.44 22.70 2.43
C TYR A 179 -17.33 22.67 3.97
N GLY A 180 -17.59 23.79 4.65
CA GLY A 180 -17.40 23.91 6.09
C GLY A 180 -16.04 24.50 6.46
N ASN A 181 -15.70 24.46 7.73
CA ASN A 181 -14.52 25.14 8.26
C ASN A 181 -13.19 24.62 7.68
N VAL A 182 -12.55 25.43 6.85
CA VAL A 182 -11.20 25.16 6.31
C VAL A 182 -10.18 25.97 7.12
N SER A 183 -9.51 25.32 8.07
CA SER A 183 -8.55 25.99 8.96
C SER A 183 -7.12 25.93 8.45
N THR A 184 -6.39 27.04 8.51
CA THR A 184 -4.96 27.11 8.18
C THR A 184 -4.10 26.25 9.10
N SER A 185 -4.52 26.06 10.36
CA SER A 185 -3.83 25.19 11.31
C SER A 185 -3.85 23.72 10.89
N SER A 186 -5.00 23.24 10.39
CA SER A 186 -5.13 21.87 9.87
C SER A 186 -4.33 21.68 8.59
N ILE A 187 -4.36 22.64 7.66
CA ILE A 187 -3.54 22.60 6.43
C ILE A 187 -2.05 22.52 6.79
N GLY A 188 -1.58 23.42 7.67
CA GLY A 188 -0.18 23.41 8.11
C GLY A 188 0.23 22.13 8.87
N ALA A 189 -0.72 21.48 9.54
CA ALA A 189 -0.46 20.17 10.16
C ALA A 189 -0.28 19.08 9.10
N ILE A 190 -1.15 19.02 8.08
CA ILE A 190 -1.02 18.07 6.97
C ILE A 190 0.32 18.27 6.25
N GLN A 191 0.68 19.51 5.91
CA GLN A 191 1.96 19.81 5.25
C GLN A 191 3.18 19.35 6.07
N ARG A 192 3.16 19.50 7.39
CA ARG A 192 4.23 18.97 8.25
C ARG A 192 4.30 17.44 8.24
N ARG A 193 3.15 16.76 8.20
CA ARG A 193 3.11 15.29 8.09
C ARG A 193 3.61 14.82 6.72
N LEU A 194 3.28 15.52 5.63
CA LEU A 194 3.84 15.24 4.30
C LEU A 194 5.37 15.38 4.30
N LEU A 195 5.92 16.42 4.92
CA LEU A 195 7.36 16.57 5.04
C LEU A 195 8.02 15.44 5.83
N VAL A 196 7.37 14.95 6.91
CA VAL A 196 7.86 13.78 7.65
C VAL A 196 7.87 12.54 6.77
N LEU A 197 6.81 12.32 5.99
CA LEU A 197 6.71 11.20 5.04
C LEU A 197 7.81 11.27 3.96
N GLU A 198 8.08 12.44 3.40
CA GLU A 198 9.18 12.66 2.45
C GLU A 198 10.54 12.29 3.07
N ASN A 199 10.80 12.75 4.31
CA ASN A 199 12.03 12.43 5.02
C ASN A 199 12.19 10.93 5.34
N GLN A 200 11.09 10.18 5.42
CA GLN A 200 11.08 8.72 5.57
C GLN A 200 11.26 7.98 4.23
N GLY A 201 11.46 8.70 3.13
CA GLY A 201 11.58 8.13 1.79
C GLY A 201 10.23 7.82 1.11
N GLY A 202 9.11 8.20 1.73
CA GLY A 202 7.77 7.98 1.20
C GLY A 202 7.47 8.72 -0.11
N ALA A 203 8.26 9.75 -0.46
CA ALA A 203 8.15 10.42 -1.74
C ALA A 203 8.35 9.46 -2.93
N GLY A 204 9.19 8.45 -2.79
CA GLY A 204 9.44 7.45 -3.82
C GLY A 204 8.24 6.53 -4.11
N LEU A 205 7.27 6.46 -3.18
CA LEU A 205 6.04 5.68 -3.38
C LEU A 205 5.05 6.40 -4.30
N PHE A 206 5.08 7.74 -4.37
CA PHE A 206 4.10 8.51 -5.13
C PHE A 206 4.67 9.00 -6.47
N GLY A 207 3.92 8.74 -7.54
CA GLY A 207 4.28 9.16 -8.90
C GLY A 207 4.00 8.10 -9.94
N GLU A 208 4.45 8.37 -11.15
CA GLU A 208 4.27 7.49 -12.29
C GLU A 208 5.61 6.92 -12.80
N PRO A 209 5.58 5.76 -13.49
CA PRO A 209 4.41 4.92 -13.74
C PRO A 209 3.93 4.22 -12.46
N ALA A 210 2.62 4.21 -12.23
CA ALA A 210 2.00 3.47 -11.15
C ALA A 210 2.07 1.96 -11.40
N LEU A 211 2.09 1.16 -10.34
CA LEU A 211 2.13 -0.30 -10.42
C LEU A 211 0.84 -0.83 -11.06
N ALA A 212 0.96 -1.50 -12.20
CA ALA A 212 -0.16 -2.18 -12.83
C ALA A 212 -0.37 -3.56 -12.19
N LEU A 213 -1.58 -3.84 -11.69
CA LEU A 213 -1.91 -5.14 -11.08
C LEU A 213 -1.73 -6.32 -12.04
N SER A 214 -1.92 -6.10 -13.35
CA SER A 214 -1.66 -7.10 -14.39
C SER A 214 -0.22 -7.63 -14.36
N ASP A 215 0.75 -6.81 -13.96
CA ASP A 215 2.15 -7.23 -13.90
C ASP A 215 2.46 -8.13 -12.71
N LEU A 216 1.65 -8.03 -11.65
CA LEU A 216 1.72 -8.93 -10.50
C LEU A 216 1.05 -10.29 -10.75
N MET A 217 0.18 -10.36 -11.78
CA MET A 217 -0.66 -11.54 -12.08
C MET A 217 -0.15 -12.35 -13.27
N ARG A 218 1.10 -12.15 -13.68
CA ARG A 218 1.70 -12.84 -14.83
C ARG A 218 2.11 -14.27 -14.53
N CYS A 219 2.18 -15.05 -15.60
CA CYS A 219 2.89 -16.34 -15.65
C CYS A 219 4.08 -16.21 -16.60
N ASP A 220 5.09 -17.04 -16.38
CA ASP A 220 6.21 -17.17 -17.31
C ASP A 220 5.83 -17.96 -18.59
N ALA A 221 6.75 -18.07 -19.54
CA ALA A 221 6.54 -18.80 -20.79
C ALA A 221 6.29 -20.32 -20.57
N SER A 222 6.65 -20.87 -19.43
CA SER A 222 6.37 -22.27 -19.07
C SER A 222 5.00 -22.47 -18.41
N GLY A 223 4.27 -21.38 -18.14
CA GLY A 223 2.98 -21.38 -17.46
C GLY A 223 3.09 -21.40 -15.94
N LYS A 224 4.26 -21.19 -15.35
CA LYS A 224 4.41 -21.00 -13.90
C LYS A 224 4.01 -19.58 -13.51
N GLY A 225 3.32 -19.45 -12.36
CA GLY A 225 2.98 -18.14 -11.80
C GLY A 225 4.22 -17.39 -11.35
N MET A 226 4.30 -16.09 -11.67
CA MET A 226 5.38 -15.23 -11.18
C MET A 226 5.32 -15.10 -9.66
N VAL A 227 6.47 -15.18 -9.02
CA VAL A 227 6.62 -14.88 -7.60
C VAL A 227 7.12 -13.44 -7.46
N ASN A 228 6.23 -12.55 -7.03
CA ASN A 228 6.52 -11.14 -6.82
C ASN A 228 7.05 -10.95 -5.40
N ILE A 229 8.30 -10.60 -5.24
CA ILE A 229 8.95 -10.40 -3.94
C ILE A 229 9.15 -8.92 -3.70
N LEU A 230 8.45 -8.37 -2.71
CA LEU A 230 8.64 -7.01 -2.24
C LEU A 230 9.77 -6.98 -1.21
N ALA A 231 10.86 -6.28 -1.48
CA ALA A 231 11.89 -6.01 -0.50
C ALA A 231 11.32 -5.08 0.59
N ALA A 232 11.22 -5.59 1.81
CA ALA A 232 10.59 -4.90 2.93
C ALA A 232 11.52 -4.69 4.14
N ASP A 233 12.78 -5.04 4.03
CA ASP A 233 13.79 -4.92 5.10
C ASP A 233 13.93 -3.47 5.61
N LYS A 234 14.02 -2.48 4.70
CA LYS A 234 14.05 -1.06 5.05
C LYS A 234 12.71 -0.52 5.52
N LEU A 235 11.60 -1.08 5.05
CA LEU A 235 10.25 -0.68 5.44
C LEU A 235 9.95 -0.97 6.91
N MET A 236 10.70 -1.87 7.55
CA MET A 236 10.61 -2.13 8.99
C MET A 236 10.93 -0.90 9.85
N ALA A 237 11.72 0.05 9.32
CA ALA A 237 11.96 1.33 9.98
C ALA A 237 10.77 2.31 9.86
N ALA A 238 9.81 2.03 8.98
CA ALA A 238 8.61 2.83 8.74
C ALA A 238 7.35 1.93 8.67
N PRO A 239 6.94 1.29 9.78
CA PRO A 239 5.85 0.30 9.80
C PRO A 239 4.51 0.88 9.32
N GLY A 240 4.26 2.19 9.53
CA GLY A 240 3.09 2.87 8.98
C GLY A 240 3.08 2.90 7.45
N LEU A 241 4.23 3.13 6.81
CA LEU A 241 4.36 3.09 5.35
C LEU A 241 4.15 1.67 4.82
N TYR A 242 4.78 0.66 5.45
CA TYR A 242 4.63 -0.75 5.12
C TYR A 242 3.17 -1.20 5.16
N SER A 243 2.51 -0.98 6.30
CA SER A 243 1.11 -1.40 6.48
C SER A 243 0.16 -0.69 5.51
N THR A 244 0.35 0.62 5.29
CA THR A 244 -0.50 1.40 4.37
C THR A 244 -0.31 0.95 2.92
N PHE A 245 0.93 0.71 2.50
CA PHE A 245 1.22 0.19 1.17
C PHE A 245 0.54 -1.18 0.92
N LEU A 246 0.69 -2.12 1.86
CA LEU A 246 0.08 -3.44 1.73
C LEU A 246 -1.45 -3.36 1.69
N LEU A 247 -2.03 -2.44 2.45
CA LEU A 247 -3.48 -2.20 2.43
C LEU A 247 -3.96 -1.56 1.15
N TRP A 248 -3.21 -0.58 0.63
CA TRP A 248 -3.48 -0.01 -0.67
C TRP A 248 -3.49 -1.11 -1.74
N LEU A 249 -2.42 -1.92 -1.81
CA LEU A 249 -2.32 -3.00 -2.79
C LEU A 249 -3.46 -4.01 -2.67
N LEU A 250 -3.86 -4.36 -1.44
CA LEU A 250 -4.99 -5.26 -1.19
C LEU A 250 -6.33 -4.62 -1.61
N SER A 251 -6.50 -3.31 -1.41
CA SER A 251 -7.69 -2.58 -1.84
C SER A 251 -7.78 -2.49 -3.36
N GLU A 252 -6.67 -2.19 -4.04
CA GLU A 252 -6.60 -2.18 -5.51
C GLU A 252 -6.97 -3.55 -6.10
N LEU A 253 -6.41 -4.63 -5.56
CA LEU A 253 -6.77 -5.99 -5.96
C LEU A 253 -8.27 -6.26 -5.78
N PHE A 254 -8.86 -5.73 -4.72
CA PHE A 254 -10.30 -5.88 -4.48
C PHE A 254 -11.13 -5.05 -5.45
N GLU A 255 -10.73 -3.85 -5.81
CA GLU A 255 -11.49 -2.95 -6.68
C GLU A 255 -11.38 -3.36 -8.16
N GLU A 256 -10.18 -3.64 -8.65
CA GLU A 256 -9.95 -3.91 -10.07
C GLU A 256 -10.30 -5.34 -10.51
N LEU A 257 -10.16 -6.34 -9.63
CA LEU A 257 -10.40 -7.71 -10.03
C LEU A 257 -11.89 -8.00 -10.20
N PRO A 258 -12.30 -8.67 -11.30
CA PRO A 258 -13.67 -9.12 -11.47
C PRO A 258 -14.01 -10.27 -10.51
N GLU A 259 -15.27 -10.38 -10.13
CA GLU A 259 -15.76 -11.52 -9.38
C GLU A 259 -15.74 -12.80 -10.24
N VAL A 260 -15.16 -13.87 -9.69
CA VAL A 260 -14.99 -15.16 -10.38
C VAL A 260 -15.65 -16.33 -9.63
N GLY A 261 -16.19 -16.07 -8.44
CA GLY A 261 -16.82 -17.10 -7.61
C GLY A 261 -15.81 -18.06 -6.97
N ASP A 262 -16.04 -19.36 -7.07
CA ASP A 262 -15.17 -20.43 -6.53
C ASP A 262 -14.37 -21.10 -7.68
N PRO A 263 -13.24 -20.55 -8.12
CA PRO A 263 -12.41 -21.15 -9.16
C PRO A 263 -11.69 -22.40 -8.64
N ASP A 264 -11.26 -23.29 -9.56
CA ASP A 264 -10.54 -24.52 -9.19
C ASP A 264 -9.15 -24.27 -8.59
N LYS A 265 -8.58 -23.09 -8.82
CA LYS A 265 -7.35 -22.59 -8.19
C LYS A 265 -7.42 -21.07 -8.05
N PRO A 266 -6.71 -20.47 -7.07
CA PRO A 266 -6.64 -19.03 -6.94
C PRO A 266 -6.10 -18.36 -8.21
N ARG A 267 -6.54 -17.13 -8.46
CA ARG A 267 -5.95 -16.26 -9.48
C ARG A 267 -4.66 -15.59 -9.01
N LEU A 268 -4.55 -15.41 -7.70
CA LEU A 268 -3.41 -14.79 -7.03
C LEU A 268 -3.38 -15.24 -5.57
N VAL A 269 -2.19 -15.39 -5.01
CA VAL A 269 -2.01 -15.60 -3.57
C VAL A 269 -1.12 -14.52 -2.99
N PHE A 270 -1.57 -13.92 -1.90
CA PHE A 270 -0.87 -12.86 -1.20
C PHE A 270 -0.40 -13.35 0.17
N PHE A 271 0.89 -13.22 0.46
CA PHE A 271 1.50 -13.56 1.75
C PHE A 271 1.91 -12.30 2.50
N PHE A 272 1.32 -12.10 3.67
CA PHE A 272 1.68 -11.04 4.61
C PHE A 272 2.65 -11.59 5.64
N ASP A 273 3.95 -11.37 5.44
CA ASP A 273 4.93 -11.71 6.47
C ASP A 273 4.92 -10.67 7.59
N GLU A 274 5.22 -11.13 8.81
CA GLU A 274 5.12 -10.36 10.06
C GLU A 274 3.77 -9.62 10.18
N ALA A 275 2.68 -10.36 10.01
CA ALA A 275 1.32 -9.82 9.92
C ALA A 275 0.90 -8.95 11.12
N HIS A 276 1.55 -9.10 12.29
CA HIS A 276 1.32 -8.24 13.45
C HIS A 276 1.50 -6.75 13.11
N LEU A 277 2.41 -6.39 12.20
CA LEU A 277 2.64 -5.01 11.79
C LEU A 277 1.42 -4.34 11.12
N LEU A 278 0.48 -5.13 10.60
CA LEU A 278 -0.76 -4.60 10.04
C LEU A 278 -1.76 -4.20 11.13
N PHE A 279 -1.64 -4.80 12.31
CA PHE A 279 -2.65 -4.73 13.37
C PHE A 279 -2.16 -4.00 14.62
N ASP A 280 -0.84 -3.96 14.86
CA ASP A 280 -0.26 -3.26 16.00
C ASP A 280 -0.54 -1.75 15.92
N ASP A 281 -1.14 -1.19 16.97
CA ASP A 281 -1.55 0.21 17.08
C ASP A 281 -2.46 0.70 15.93
N ALA A 282 -3.08 -0.23 15.19
CA ALA A 282 -3.93 0.10 14.07
C ALA A 282 -5.28 0.68 14.53
N PRO A 283 -5.76 1.81 13.94
CA PRO A 283 -7.10 2.30 14.22
C PRO A 283 -8.16 1.26 13.85
N LYS A 284 -9.24 1.21 14.64
CA LYS A 284 -10.33 0.25 14.43
C LYS A 284 -10.87 0.27 12.99
N ALA A 285 -11.08 1.46 12.42
CA ALA A 285 -11.57 1.61 11.05
C ALA A 285 -10.71 0.89 10.01
N LEU A 286 -9.40 0.74 10.27
CA LEU A 286 -8.52 -0.01 9.40
C LEU A 286 -8.66 -1.51 9.59
N ILE A 287 -8.68 -1.99 10.82
CA ILE A 287 -8.91 -3.41 11.12
C ILE A 287 -10.21 -3.84 10.44
N ASP A 288 -11.27 -3.03 10.57
CA ASP A 288 -12.56 -3.25 9.93
C ASP A 288 -12.43 -3.31 8.39
N LYS A 289 -11.58 -2.45 7.79
CA LYS A 289 -11.33 -2.47 6.33
C LYS A 289 -10.56 -3.72 5.89
N VAL A 290 -9.52 -4.12 6.62
CA VAL A 290 -8.77 -5.36 6.36
C VAL A 290 -9.70 -6.57 6.46
N GLU A 291 -10.54 -6.63 7.49
CA GLU A 291 -11.52 -7.69 7.66
C GLU A 291 -12.51 -7.73 6.50
N GLN A 292 -13.07 -6.56 6.14
CA GLN A 292 -13.98 -6.46 5.00
C GLN A 292 -13.34 -6.96 3.70
N VAL A 293 -12.12 -6.50 3.39
CA VAL A 293 -11.42 -6.90 2.17
C VAL A 293 -11.07 -8.38 2.24
N ALA A 294 -10.54 -8.89 3.34
CA ALA A 294 -10.23 -10.31 3.51
C ALA A 294 -11.46 -11.21 3.30
N ARG A 295 -12.63 -10.76 3.79
CA ARG A 295 -13.89 -11.50 3.60
C ARG A 295 -14.36 -11.52 2.14
N LEU A 296 -14.23 -10.40 1.43
CA LEU A 296 -14.81 -10.21 0.12
C LEU A 296 -13.87 -10.60 -1.04
N ILE A 297 -12.57 -10.45 -0.88
CA ILE A 297 -11.57 -10.69 -1.95
C ILE A 297 -11.53 -12.16 -2.40
N ARG A 298 -12.05 -13.05 -1.57
CA ARG A 298 -12.24 -14.45 -1.92
C ARG A 298 -13.07 -14.60 -3.19
N SER A 299 -14.15 -13.81 -3.37
CA SER A 299 -15.00 -13.85 -4.60
C SER A 299 -14.24 -13.42 -5.85
N LYS A 300 -13.13 -12.71 -5.69
CA LYS A 300 -12.20 -12.32 -6.76
C LYS A 300 -11.16 -13.41 -7.07
N GLY A 301 -11.19 -14.52 -6.34
CA GLY A 301 -10.24 -15.63 -6.48
C GLY A 301 -8.88 -15.39 -5.85
N VAL A 302 -8.75 -14.44 -4.94
CA VAL A 302 -7.48 -14.13 -4.24
C VAL A 302 -7.42 -14.85 -2.91
N GLY A 303 -6.32 -15.56 -2.66
CA GLY A 303 -5.99 -16.15 -1.36
C GLY A 303 -5.08 -15.23 -0.55
N ILE A 304 -5.37 -15.04 0.73
CA ILE A 304 -4.53 -14.27 1.65
C ILE A 304 -3.99 -15.21 2.72
N TYR A 305 -2.69 -15.14 2.97
CA TYR A 305 -2.02 -15.92 4.01
C TYR A 305 -1.26 -14.98 4.94
N PHE A 306 -1.60 -15.01 6.22
CA PHE A 306 -0.90 -14.25 7.24
C PHE A 306 0.19 -15.12 7.87
N ILE A 307 1.39 -14.55 8.00
CA ILE A 307 2.52 -15.18 8.67
C ILE A 307 2.83 -14.37 9.93
N THR A 308 2.82 -15.00 11.09
CA THR A 308 3.06 -14.33 12.37
C THR A 308 3.79 -15.23 13.36
N GLN A 309 4.33 -14.64 14.40
CA GLN A 309 4.96 -15.39 15.49
C GLN A 309 3.93 -15.99 16.44
N ASN A 310 2.77 -15.35 16.59
CA ASN A 310 1.69 -15.81 17.47
C ASN A 310 0.33 -15.61 16.78
N PRO A 311 -0.55 -16.64 16.73
CA PRO A 311 -1.91 -16.46 16.21
C PRO A 311 -2.71 -15.31 16.87
N ALA A 312 -2.45 -15.02 18.14
CA ALA A 312 -3.12 -13.96 18.89
C ALA A 312 -2.76 -12.53 18.41
N ASP A 313 -1.76 -12.38 17.55
CA ASP A 313 -1.41 -11.08 16.92
C ASP A 313 -2.40 -10.68 15.82
N VAL A 314 -3.19 -11.64 15.32
CA VAL A 314 -4.22 -11.40 14.31
C VAL A 314 -5.58 -11.26 14.99
N PRO A 315 -6.38 -10.22 14.71
CA PRO A 315 -7.71 -10.04 15.26
C PRO A 315 -8.62 -11.26 15.06
N GLU A 316 -9.45 -11.58 16.05
CA GLU A 316 -10.27 -12.80 16.07
C GLU A 316 -11.23 -12.88 14.87
N ASP A 317 -11.81 -11.75 14.44
CA ASP A 317 -12.71 -11.67 13.30
C ASP A 317 -12.01 -12.03 11.98
N ILE A 318 -10.72 -11.69 11.86
CA ILE A 318 -9.87 -12.09 10.72
C ILE A 318 -9.44 -13.53 10.85
N LEU A 319 -9.01 -13.99 12.05
CA LEU A 319 -8.65 -15.39 12.32
C LEU A 319 -9.77 -16.36 11.92
N GLY A 320 -11.02 -15.95 12.11
CA GLY A 320 -12.20 -16.73 11.71
C GLY A 320 -12.33 -16.95 10.20
N GLN A 321 -11.68 -16.13 9.37
CA GLN A 321 -11.65 -16.27 7.90
C GLN A 321 -10.51 -17.16 7.41
N LEU A 322 -9.49 -17.45 8.25
CA LEU A 322 -8.28 -18.18 7.86
C LEU A 322 -8.48 -19.68 8.01
N GLY A 323 -9.02 -20.29 6.95
CA GLY A 323 -9.42 -21.70 6.97
C GLY A 323 -8.27 -22.70 6.87
N ASN A 324 -7.15 -22.33 6.20
CA ASN A 324 -5.99 -23.21 6.03
C ASN A 324 -4.91 -22.85 7.05
N ARG A 325 -4.55 -23.75 7.93
CA ARG A 325 -3.69 -23.45 9.09
C ARG A 325 -2.47 -24.33 9.16
N VAL A 326 -1.31 -23.70 9.34
CA VAL A 326 0.00 -24.31 9.62
C VAL A 326 0.54 -23.71 10.90
N GLN A 327 0.63 -24.49 11.95
CA GLN A 327 1.11 -24.05 13.25
C GLN A 327 2.42 -24.74 13.58
N HIS A 328 3.52 -24.01 13.47
CA HIS A 328 4.81 -24.42 13.99
C HIS A 328 4.88 -24.27 15.51
N ALA A 329 5.96 -24.72 16.12
CA ALA A 329 6.14 -24.69 17.55
C ALA A 329 5.86 -23.30 18.14
N LEU A 330 5.04 -23.24 19.19
CA LEU A 330 4.93 -22.12 20.10
C LEU A 330 5.60 -22.46 21.42
N ARG A 331 6.42 -21.53 21.90
CA ARG A 331 7.08 -21.65 23.19
C ARG A 331 6.34 -20.81 24.21
N ALA A 332 5.92 -21.42 25.29
CA ALA A 332 5.15 -20.76 26.34
C ALA A 332 6.02 -20.52 27.57
N PHE A 333 6.62 -19.35 27.68
CA PHE A 333 7.46 -18.96 28.82
C PHE A 333 6.65 -18.26 29.91
N THR A 334 5.58 -17.54 29.54
CA THR A 334 4.73 -16.77 30.46
C THR A 334 3.33 -17.37 30.59
N ALA A 335 2.57 -16.91 31.58
CA ALA A 335 1.16 -17.29 31.72
C ALA A 335 0.31 -16.83 30.52
N LYS A 336 0.65 -15.67 29.93
CA LYS A 336 0.02 -15.17 28.71
C LYS A 336 0.29 -16.09 27.51
N ASP A 337 1.54 -16.55 27.34
CA ASP A 337 1.89 -17.48 26.27
C ASP A 337 1.15 -18.80 26.39
N ARG A 338 1.03 -19.35 27.62
CA ARG A 338 0.24 -20.57 27.87
C ARG A 338 -1.22 -20.40 27.50
N LYS A 339 -1.82 -19.25 27.85
CA LYS A 339 -3.19 -18.95 27.45
C LYS A 339 -3.35 -18.88 25.94
N ASN A 340 -2.44 -18.18 25.24
CA ASN A 340 -2.46 -18.06 23.78
C ASN A 340 -2.27 -19.42 23.09
N LEU A 341 -1.35 -20.25 23.59
CA LEU A 341 -1.12 -21.60 23.09
C LEU A 341 -2.40 -22.46 23.21
N ARG A 342 -3.07 -22.42 24.36
CA ARG A 342 -4.33 -23.14 24.57
C ARG A 342 -5.42 -22.64 23.63
N LEU A 343 -5.61 -21.32 23.51
CA LEU A 343 -6.59 -20.73 22.59
C LEU A 343 -6.31 -21.12 21.13
N ALA A 344 -5.04 -21.12 20.73
CA ALA A 344 -4.66 -21.59 19.41
C ALA A 344 -5.04 -23.05 19.18
N ALA A 345 -4.77 -23.93 20.17
CA ALA A 345 -5.08 -25.36 20.08
C ALA A 345 -6.58 -25.63 20.00
N GLU A 346 -7.41 -24.89 20.75
CA GLU A 346 -8.88 -25.04 20.78
C GLU A 346 -9.55 -24.71 19.42
N THR A 347 -8.86 -24.00 18.51
CA THR A 347 -9.41 -23.65 17.18
C THR A 347 -9.27 -24.76 16.15
N TYR A 348 -8.61 -25.87 16.47
CA TYR A 348 -8.42 -27.00 15.56
C TYR A 348 -9.46 -28.10 15.79
N ARG A 349 -9.82 -28.81 14.71
CA ARG A 349 -10.57 -30.04 14.81
C ARG A 349 -9.68 -31.13 15.38
N GLU A 350 -9.99 -31.62 16.57
CA GLU A 350 -9.18 -32.54 17.34
C GLU A 350 -8.84 -33.83 16.59
N ASN A 351 -7.63 -34.33 16.84
CA ASN A 351 -7.18 -35.65 16.42
C ASN A 351 -7.15 -36.58 17.65
N PRO A 352 -7.83 -37.74 17.61
CA PRO A 352 -7.87 -38.64 18.77
C PRO A 352 -6.50 -39.25 19.10
N ARG A 353 -5.51 -39.16 18.22
CA ARG A 353 -4.18 -39.76 18.41
C ARG A 353 -3.25 -38.93 19.31
N PHE A 354 -3.50 -37.63 19.46
CA PHE A 354 -2.65 -36.75 20.26
C PHE A 354 -3.39 -35.49 20.74
N SER A 355 -2.86 -34.87 21.77
CA SER A 355 -3.32 -33.54 22.19
C SER A 355 -2.74 -32.46 21.28
N THR A 356 -3.60 -31.63 20.70
CA THR A 356 -3.17 -30.52 19.82
C THR A 356 -2.27 -29.54 20.56
N GLU A 357 -2.58 -29.21 21.82
CA GLU A 357 -1.76 -28.30 22.65
C GLU A 357 -0.35 -28.89 22.88
N ALA A 358 -0.28 -30.18 23.23
CA ALA A 358 1.00 -30.85 23.42
C ALA A 358 1.81 -30.88 22.09
N ALA A 359 1.15 -31.23 20.99
CA ALA A 359 1.78 -31.26 19.68
C ALA A 359 2.39 -29.91 19.27
N ILE A 360 1.64 -28.80 19.39
CA ILE A 360 2.13 -27.45 19.09
C ILE A 360 3.38 -27.08 19.90
N ARG A 361 3.46 -27.55 21.14
CA ARG A 361 4.62 -27.31 22.00
C ARG A 361 5.84 -28.18 21.64
N GLU A 362 5.61 -29.39 21.14
CA GLU A 362 6.62 -30.43 20.97
C GLU A 362 7.16 -30.56 19.52
N VAL A 363 6.44 -30.07 18.51
CA VAL A 363 6.91 -30.15 17.10
C VAL A 363 8.30 -29.56 16.94
N GLY A 364 9.13 -30.27 16.20
CA GLY A 364 10.51 -29.90 15.93
C GLY A 364 10.65 -28.86 14.81
N VAL A 365 11.90 -28.49 14.51
CA VAL A 365 12.19 -27.58 13.38
C VAL A 365 11.82 -28.26 12.05
N GLY A 366 10.99 -27.57 11.26
CA GLY A 366 10.46 -28.09 10.00
C GLY A 366 9.37 -29.13 10.18
N GLU A 367 8.77 -29.19 11.36
CA GLU A 367 7.55 -29.90 11.67
C GLU A 367 6.48 -28.89 12.06
N ALA A 368 5.21 -29.18 11.80
CA ALA A 368 4.10 -28.30 12.13
C ALA A 368 2.83 -29.12 12.42
N VAL A 369 1.90 -28.50 13.12
CA VAL A 369 0.53 -28.98 13.22
C VAL A 369 -0.25 -28.35 12.09
N THR A 370 -0.87 -29.12 11.21
CA THR A 370 -1.57 -28.65 10.01
C THR A 370 -3.05 -29.00 10.05
N SER A 371 -3.89 -28.09 9.57
CA SER A 371 -5.31 -28.32 9.31
C SER A 371 -5.69 -27.59 8.03
N MET A 372 -5.90 -28.33 6.95
CA MET A 372 -6.29 -27.79 5.66
C MET A 372 -7.76 -28.03 5.38
N LEU A 373 -8.38 -27.12 4.64
CA LEU A 373 -9.78 -27.27 4.26
C LEU A 373 -9.97 -28.48 3.32
N GLN A 374 -10.91 -29.29 3.68
CA GLN A 374 -11.32 -30.47 2.93
C GLN A 374 -12.58 -30.20 2.08
N LYS A 375 -13.12 -31.26 1.46
CA LYS A 375 -14.35 -31.21 0.64
C LYS A 375 -15.45 -30.43 1.37
N LYS A 376 -16.12 -29.54 0.63
CA LYS A 376 -17.11 -28.58 1.12
C LYS A 376 -16.57 -27.46 2.03
N GLY A 377 -15.23 -27.28 2.11
CA GLY A 377 -14.61 -26.24 2.94
C GLY A 377 -14.68 -26.53 4.44
N VAL A 378 -14.79 -27.78 4.84
CA VAL A 378 -14.77 -28.20 6.24
C VAL A 378 -13.32 -28.28 6.71
N PRO A 379 -12.94 -27.73 7.89
CA PRO A 379 -11.61 -27.90 8.43
C PRO A 379 -11.24 -29.38 8.60
N GLY A 380 -10.08 -29.75 8.11
CA GLY A 380 -9.53 -31.09 8.29
C GLY A 380 -9.22 -31.41 9.75
N VAL A 381 -9.20 -32.69 10.08
CA VAL A 381 -8.66 -33.14 11.36
C VAL A 381 -7.21 -32.69 11.46
N VAL A 382 -6.83 -32.13 12.59
CA VAL A 382 -5.47 -31.65 12.82
C VAL A 382 -4.47 -32.80 12.70
N GLU A 383 -3.34 -32.55 12.00
CA GLU A 383 -2.32 -33.54 11.79
C GLU A 383 -0.93 -32.99 12.12
N ARG A 384 -0.12 -33.82 12.77
CA ARG A 384 1.30 -33.53 12.97
C ARG A 384 2.06 -33.84 11.69
N THR A 385 2.59 -32.82 11.04
CA THR A 385 3.10 -32.88 9.66
C THR A 385 4.58 -32.54 9.61
N LEU A 386 5.38 -33.45 9.06
CA LEU A 386 6.77 -33.17 8.68
C LEU A 386 6.76 -32.43 7.35
N ILE A 387 7.14 -31.16 7.39
CA ILE A 387 7.08 -30.25 6.24
C ILE A 387 8.11 -30.67 5.18
N ARG A 388 7.70 -30.66 3.90
CA ARG A 388 8.60 -31.02 2.80
C ARG A 388 9.81 -30.08 2.71
N PRO A 389 10.94 -30.53 2.20
CA PRO A 389 12.05 -29.64 1.90
C PRO A 389 11.72 -28.71 0.74
N PRO A 390 12.30 -27.49 0.69
CA PRO A 390 12.15 -26.58 -0.44
C PRO A 390 12.97 -27.07 -1.64
N SER A 391 12.50 -26.76 -2.84
CA SER A 391 13.22 -27.02 -4.09
C SER A 391 14.12 -25.86 -4.50
N THR A 392 13.80 -24.66 -4.03
CA THR A 392 14.57 -23.44 -4.26
C THR A 392 15.66 -23.26 -3.20
N GLN A 393 16.56 -22.32 -3.41
CA GLN A 393 17.65 -22.02 -2.48
C GLN A 393 17.10 -21.51 -1.14
N LEU A 394 17.65 -22.00 -0.04
CA LEU A 394 17.43 -21.44 1.29
C LEU A 394 18.30 -20.21 1.51
N GLY A 395 17.67 -19.16 2.05
CA GLY A 395 18.34 -17.90 2.35
C GLY A 395 18.50 -17.00 1.13
N PRO A 396 19.15 -15.85 1.28
CA PRO A 396 19.22 -14.82 0.25
C PRO A 396 20.11 -15.21 -0.93
N ILE A 397 19.83 -14.61 -2.08
CA ILE A 397 20.77 -14.52 -3.21
C ILE A 397 21.76 -13.37 -2.95
N THR A 398 22.88 -13.36 -3.70
CA THR A 398 23.84 -12.25 -3.58
C THR A 398 23.30 -10.97 -4.25
N ALA A 399 23.92 -9.84 -3.93
CA ALA A 399 23.57 -8.56 -4.52
C ALA A 399 23.83 -8.54 -6.04
N GLU A 400 24.90 -9.22 -6.48
CA GLU A 400 25.29 -9.37 -7.88
C GLU A 400 24.23 -10.19 -8.64
N GLU A 401 23.84 -11.35 -8.10
CA GLU A 401 22.81 -12.22 -8.68
C GLU A 401 21.46 -11.46 -8.80
N ARG A 402 21.10 -10.70 -7.75
CA ARG A 402 19.89 -9.88 -7.76
C ARG A 402 19.93 -8.82 -8.87
N LYS A 403 21.07 -8.13 -9.04
CA LYS A 403 21.26 -7.13 -10.08
C LYS A 403 21.15 -7.72 -11.48
N GLU A 404 21.75 -8.89 -11.72
CA GLU A 404 21.64 -9.60 -13.00
C GLU A 404 20.18 -9.96 -13.30
N MET A 405 19.44 -10.48 -12.30
CA MET A 405 18.02 -10.81 -12.45
C MET A 405 17.15 -9.60 -12.73
N LEU A 406 17.42 -8.45 -12.10
CA LEU A 406 16.72 -7.20 -12.37
C LEU A 406 16.94 -6.72 -13.81
N GLN A 407 18.19 -6.81 -14.32
CA GLN A 407 18.50 -6.43 -15.69
C GLN A 407 17.85 -7.35 -16.74
N ALA A 408 17.71 -8.64 -16.41
CA ALA A 408 17.05 -9.63 -17.26
C ALA A 408 15.53 -9.70 -17.11
N SER A 409 14.96 -8.94 -16.19
CA SER A 409 13.52 -8.94 -15.91
C SER A 409 12.71 -8.33 -17.05
N ASP A 410 11.54 -8.90 -17.35
CA ASP A 410 10.55 -8.31 -18.27
C ASP A 410 10.05 -6.94 -17.82
N MET A 411 10.29 -6.57 -16.55
CA MET A 411 9.92 -5.27 -15.98
C MET A 411 11.03 -4.22 -16.16
N ALA A 412 12.22 -4.62 -16.61
CA ALA A 412 13.33 -3.69 -16.84
C ALA A 412 12.92 -2.58 -17.82
N GLY A 413 13.18 -1.33 -17.42
CA GLY A 413 12.83 -0.14 -18.20
C GLY A 413 11.37 0.31 -18.08
N LYS A 414 10.44 -0.52 -17.56
CA LYS A 414 9.03 -0.12 -17.40
C LYS A 414 8.81 0.78 -16.19
N TYR A 415 9.41 0.42 -15.05
CA TYR A 415 9.22 1.11 -13.77
C TYR A 415 10.44 1.90 -13.31
N ASP A 416 11.61 1.66 -13.92
CA ASP A 416 12.88 2.17 -13.44
C ASP A 416 13.03 3.69 -13.58
N THR A 417 12.36 4.28 -14.58
CA THR A 417 12.40 5.72 -14.84
C THR A 417 11.09 6.38 -14.41
N PRO A 418 11.12 7.36 -13.47
CA PRO A 418 9.93 8.14 -13.14
C PRO A 418 9.42 8.91 -14.35
N MET A 419 8.11 9.03 -14.46
CA MET A 419 7.45 9.82 -15.51
C MET A 419 6.81 11.05 -14.85
N ASP A 420 7.19 12.24 -15.32
CA ASP A 420 6.66 13.51 -14.82
C ASP A 420 5.71 14.10 -15.89
N ARG A 421 4.41 13.95 -15.68
CA ARG A 421 3.38 14.51 -16.56
C ARG A 421 2.83 15.79 -15.95
N ARG A 422 2.25 16.64 -16.80
CA ARG A 422 1.53 17.82 -16.34
C ARG A 422 0.41 17.44 -15.37
N SER A 423 0.49 17.93 -14.16
CA SER A 423 -0.33 17.56 -13.02
C SER A 423 -0.93 18.79 -12.31
N ALA A 424 -1.50 18.61 -11.14
CA ALA A 424 -2.08 19.70 -10.35
C ALA A 424 -1.07 20.80 -10.04
N PHE A 425 0.19 20.46 -9.78
CA PHE A 425 1.25 21.40 -9.49
C PHE A 425 1.46 22.40 -10.64
N GLU A 426 1.67 21.93 -11.86
CA GLU A 426 1.90 22.78 -13.04
C GLU A 426 0.63 23.57 -13.41
N ILE A 427 -0.56 22.96 -13.28
CA ILE A 427 -1.82 23.63 -13.59
C ILE A 427 -2.07 24.77 -12.60
N LEU A 428 -1.88 24.55 -11.31
CA LEU A 428 -2.08 25.58 -10.28
C LEU A 428 -1.02 26.68 -10.39
N ALA A 429 0.25 26.33 -10.66
CA ALA A 429 1.30 27.31 -10.90
C ALA A 429 0.98 28.21 -12.11
N GLN A 430 0.49 27.63 -13.22
CA GLN A 430 0.08 28.38 -14.40
C GLN A 430 -1.12 29.29 -14.11
N ARG A 431 -2.14 28.80 -13.35
CA ARG A 431 -3.28 29.61 -12.93
C ARG A 431 -2.84 30.79 -12.06
N ALA A 432 -1.94 30.57 -11.10
CA ALA A 432 -1.40 31.64 -10.26
C ALA A 432 -0.62 32.69 -11.06
N GLN A 433 0.20 32.25 -12.02
CA GLN A 433 0.93 33.16 -12.91
C GLN A 433 -0.01 33.99 -13.81
N ALA A 434 -1.02 33.37 -14.40
CA ALA A 434 -2.01 34.07 -15.21
C ALA A 434 -2.80 35.09 -14.39
N ALA A 435 -3.17 34.75 -13.14
CA ALA A 435 -3.86 35.66 -12.23
C ALA A 435 -2.96 36.86 -11.84
N ALA A 436 -1.65 36.62 -11.61
CA ALA A 436 -0.70 37.68 -11.30
C ALA A 436 -0.54 38.66 -12.50
N GLN A 437 -0.40 38.13 -13.72
CA GLN A 437 -0.31 38.94 -14.94
C GLN A 437 -1.59 39.75 -15.19
N ALA A 438 -2.76 39.13 -14.98
CA ALA A 438 -4.03 39.85 -15.10
C ALA A 438 -4.17 40.96 -14.05
N ALA A 439 -3.67 40.76 -12.84
CA ALA A 439 -3.65 41.76 -11.79
C ALA A 439 -2.71 42.95 -12.12
N GLU A 440 -1.52 42.66 -12.66
CA GLU A 440 -0.56 43.69 -13.11
C GLU A 440 -1.15 44.51 -14.27
N ALA A 441 -1.72 43.87 -15.29
CA ALA A 441 -2.39 44.55 -16.40
C ALA A 441 -3.59 45.41 -15.96
N ALA A 442 -4.33 44.94 -14.95
CA ALA A 442 -5.44 45.72 -14.38
C ALA A 442 -4.93 46.92 -13.55
N GLU A 443 -3.81 46.80 -12.87
CA GLU A 443 -3.16 47.92 -12.16
C GLU A 443 -2.64 48.98 -13.15
N GLU A 444 -1.95 48.59 -14.24
CA GLU A 444 -1.47 49.47 -15.27
C GLU A 444 -2.62 50.23 -15.95
N THR A 445 -3.73 49.55 -16.26
CA THR A 445 -4.91 50.19 -16.83
C THR A 445 -5.58 51.14 -15.84
N ALA A 446 -5.61 50.81 -14.55
CA ALA A 446 -6.16 51.68 -13.52
C ALA A 446 -5.26 52.90 -13.26
N GLU A 447 -3.96 52.76 -13.29
CA GLU A 447 -3.01 53.90 -13.19
C GLU A 447 -3.10 54.81 -14.43
N ALA A 448 -3.13 54.24 -15.66
CA ALA A 448 -3.35 54.99 -16.89
C ALA A 448 -4.69 55.77 -16.91
N ALA A 449 -5.76 55.16 -16.34
CA ALA A 449 -7.07 55.83 -16.22
C ALA A 449 -7.08 56.89 -15.13
N SER A 450 -6.23 56.80 -14.12
CA SER A 450 -6.17 57.76 -13.01
C SER A 450 -5.32 58.99 -13.31
N GLU A 451 -4.33 58.90 -14.22
CA GLU A 451 -3.51 60.05 -14.62
C GLU A 451 -4.29 61.20 -15.28
N PRO A 452 -5.25 60.97 -16.22
CA PRO A 452 -6.08 62.05 -16.75
C PRO A 452 -6.97 62.72 -15.70
N MET A 453 -7.60 61.92 -14.83
CA MET A 453 -8.46 62.44 -13.73
C MET A 453 -7.65 63.24 -12.69
N ALA A 454 -6.42 62.83 -12.40
CA ALA A 454 -5.55 63.59 -11.49
C ALA A 454 -5.10 64.92 -12.10
N ARG A 455 -4.92 64.96 -13.42
CA ARG A 455 -4.63 66.22 -14.18
C ARG A 455 -5.84 67.12 -14.24
N GLU A 456 -7.04 66.58 -14.48
CA GLU A 456 -8.29 67.35 -14.43
C GLU A 456 -8.59 67.86 -13.01
N PHE A 457 -8.41 67.07 -11.99
CA PHE A 457 -8.64 67.47 -10.60
C PHE A 457 -7.68 68.56 -10.14
N ASN A 458 -6.44 68.50 -10.54
CA ASN A 458 -5.47 69.57 -10.27
C ASN A 458 -5.70 70.82 -11.12
N ALA A 459 -6.27 70.72 -12.33
CA ALA A 459 -6.71 71.87 -13.14
C ALA A 459 -7.98 72.51 -12.53
N ALA A 460 -8.95 71.74 -12.04
CA ALA A 460 -10.18 72.22 -11.40
C ALA A 460 -9.94 72.86 -10.02
N ARG A 461 -8.87 72.50 -9.32
CA ARG A 461 -8.52 73.08 -8.00
C ARG A 461 -8.03 74.55 -8.08
N ARG A 462 -7.84 75.09 -9.28
CA ARG A 462 -7.46 76.51 -9.49
C ARG A 462 -8.66 77.43 -9.63
N TYR A 463 -9.90 76.93 -9.61
CA TYR A 463 -11.11 77.76 -9.70
C TYR A 463 -12.13 77.44 -8.59
N SER A 464 -12.37 78.48 -7.72
CA SER A 464 -13.49 78.74 -6.85
C SER A 464 -13.78 77.87 -5.66
N GLY A 465 -13.80 78.53 -4.48
CA GLY A 465 -14.47 78.00 -3.30
C GLY A 465 -15.98 78.07 -3.45
N SER A 466 -16.64 76.95 -3.32
CA SER A 466 -18.04 76.86 -2.80
C SER A 466 -18.30 75.43 -2.31
N ARG A 467 -18.91 75.30 -1.13
CA ARG A 467 -19.32 74.07 -0.47
C ARG A 467 -20.38 73.37 -1.30
N VAL A 468 -20.19 72.07 -1.58
CA VAL A 468 -21.24 71.19 -2.12
C VAL A 468 -21.49 70.03 -1.17
N SER A 469 -22.76 69.79 -0.85
CA SER A 469 -23.29 68.78 0.03
C SER A 469 -23.15 67.34 -0.54
N ARG A 470 -22.94 66.38 0.35
CA ARG A 470 -22.93 64.92 0.01
C ARG A 470 -24.31 64.47 -0.45
N SER A 471 -24.44 63.89 -1.64
CA SER A 471 -25.57 63.07 -2.04
C SER A 471 -25.12 61.61 -2.13
N THR A 472 -25.85 60.72 -1.47
CA THR A 472 -25.69 59.27 -1.52
C THR A 472 -26.40 58.73 -2.76
N SER A 473 -25.70 58.17 -3.72
CA SER A 473 -26.32 57.41 -4.81
C SER A 473 -26.27 55.92 -4.53
N ARG A 474 -27.44 55.28 -4.50
CA ARG A 474 -27.59 53.83 -4.50
C ARG A 474 -27.29 53.29 -5.87
N SER A 475 -26.32 52.36 -5.98
CA SER A 475 -26.06 51.63 -7.22
C SER A 475 -26.87 50.33 -7.25
N TYR A 476 -27.43 50.06 -8.41
CA TYR A 476 -28.19 48.85 -8.77
C TYR A 476 -27.25 47.62 -8.89
N LYS A 477 -27.61 46.49 -8.28
CA LYS A 477 -26.90 45.21 -8.44
C LYS A 477 -27.28 44.56 -9.77
N LYS A 478 -26.30 44.36 -10.67
CA LYS A 478 -26.39 43.38 -11.75
C LYS A 478 -26.12 41.98 -11.20
N LYS A 479 -26.84 40.99 -11.70
CA LYS A 479 -26.62 39.57 -11.42
C LYS A 479 -25.34 39.15 -12.14
N ASP A 480 -24.31 38.80 -11.39
CA ASP A 480 -23.05 38.31 -11.93
C ASP A 480 -23.02 36.79 -11.93
N ASN A 481 -22.50 36.22 -13.01
CA ASN A 481 -22.19 34.81 -13.15
C ASN A 481 -21.03 34.44 -12.20
N PHE A 482 -21.08 33.26 -11.62
CA PHE A 482 -20.16 32.74 -10.61
C PHE A 482 -18.65 32.86 -10.98
N ALA A 483 -18.32 32.74 -12.29
CA ALA A 483 -16.96 32.88 -12.78
C ALA A 483 -16.40 34.31 -12.72
N SER A 484 -17.25 35.36 -12.85
CA SER A 484 -16.83 36.77 -12.75
C SER A 484 -16.65 37.21 -11.28
N ALA A 485 -17.45 36.65 -10.36
CA ALA A 485 -17.30 36.93 -8.94
C ALA A 485 -16.00 36.32 -8.34
N MET A 486 -15.55 35.18 -8.88
CA MET A 486 -14.27 34.56 -8.49
C MET A 486 -13.06 35.40 -8.93
N SER A 487 -13.09 35.94 -10.15
CA SER A 487 -12.00 36.78 -10.66
C SER A 487 -11.90 38.12 -9.90
N GLU A 488 -13.02 38.75 -9.55
CA GLU A 488 -13.02 40.01 -8.78
C GLU A 488 -12.55 39.83 -7.32
N ALA A 489 -12.85 38.70 -6.67
CA ALA A 489 -12.43 38.43 -5.31
C ALA A 489 -10.91 38.19 -5.22
N VAL A 490 -10.35 37.44 -6.18
CA VAL A 490 -8.88 37.19 -6.29
C VAL A 490 -8.13 38.50 -6.57
N ILE A 491 -8.64 39.34 -7.46
CA ILE A 491 -8.05 40.66 -7.78
C ILE A 491 -8.10 41.60 -6.57
N LYS A 492 -9.13 41.51 -5.72
CA LYS A 492 -9.26 42.37 -4.54
C LYS A 492 -8.33 41.98 -3.39
N GLU A 493 -8.04 40.73 -3.23
CA GLU A 493 -7.12 40.20 -2.18
C GLU A 493 -5.63 40.34 -2.58
N LEU A 494 -5.33 40.25 -3.88
CA LEU A 494 -3.97 40.49 -4.42
C LEU A 494 -3.58 41.99 -4.43
N LYS A 495 -4.51 42.91 -4.31
CA LYS A 495 -4.25 44.37 -4.21
C LYS A 495 -3.59 44.82 -2.90
N GLY A 496 -3.47 43.94 -1.90
CA GLY A 496 -2.79 44.23 -0.63
C GLY A 496 -1.26 44.01 -0.75
N THR A 497 -0.49 44.81 0.01
CA THR A 497 0.97 44.67 0.12
C THR A 497 1.43 43.30 0.58
N THR A 498 0.56 42.52 1.23
CA THR A 498 0.78 41.15 1.70
C THR A 498 0.67 40.15 0.55
N GLY A 499 -0.29 40.31 -0.41
CA GLY A 499 -0.44 39.44 -1.56
C GLY A 499 0.78 39.49 -2.50
N ARG A 500 1.35 40.67 -2.72
CA ARG A 500 2.57 40.85 -3.55
C ARG A 500 3.80 40.14 -2.95
N ARG A 501 3.92 40.06 -1.62
CA ARG A 501 5.00 39.34 -0.94
C ARG A 501 4.84 37.82 -1.03
N ILE A 502 3.60 37.31 -1.00
CA ILE A 502 3.29 35.88 -1.09
C ILE A 502 3.58 35.37 -2.50
N VAL A 503 3.11 36.06 -3.54
CA VAL A 503 3.38 35.67 -4.95
C VAL A 503 4.88 35.68 -5.27
N ARG A 504 5.63 36.68 -4.81
CA ARG A 504 7.10 36.71 -4.95
C ARG A 504 7.83 35.64 -4.12
N GLY A 505 7.28 35.29 -2.94
CA GLY A 505 7.82 34.23 -2.09
C GLY A 505 7.68 32.84 -2.71
N ILE A 506 6.51 32.54 -3.28
CA ILE A 506 6.19 31.27 -3.92
C ILE A 506 6.98 31.08 -5.23
N LEU A 507 6.98 32.09 -6.10
CA LEU A 507 7.79 32.05 -7.34
C LEU A 507 9.29 31.99 -7.05
N GLY A 508 9.78 32.67 -6.01
CA GLY A 508 11.18 32.65 -5.61
C GLY A 508 11.65 31.33 -5.01
N SER A 509 10.77 30.58 -4.35
CA SER A 509 11.07 29.25 -3.77
C SER A 509 10.98 28.11 -4.79
N LEU A 510 10.05 28.21 -5.75
CA LEU A 510 9.83 27.21 -6.82
C LEU A 510 10.96 27.18 -7.87
N PHE A 511 11.65 28.31 -8.11
CA PHE A 511 12.75 28.38 -9.09
C PHE A 511 14.16 28.33 -8.49
N LYS A 512 14.33 28.14 -7.17
CA LYS A 512 15.65 28.00 -6.52
C LYS A 512 16.08 26.55 -6.26
N GLY A 513 15.32 25.57 -6.69
CA GLY A 513 15.65 24.15 -6.58
C GLY A 513 16.12 23.58 -7.92
N ARG A 514 17.37 23.83 -8.25
CA ARG A 514 18.17 23.02 -9.19
C ARG A 514 19.47 22.69 -8.53
#